data_3f3648282d017becd8a3c7addaf24d0b
#
_entry.id   3f3648282d017becd8a3c7addaf24d0b
#
_cell.length_a   1.000
_cell.length_b   1.000
_cell.length_c   1.000
_cell.angle_alpha   90.00
_cell.angle_beta   90.00
_cell.angle_gamma   90.00
#
_symmetry.space_group_name_H-M   'P 1'
#
loop_
_entity.id
_entity.type
_entity.pdbx_description
1 polymer ?
#
loop_
_entity_poly.entity_id
_entity_poly.type
_entity_poly.pdbx_seq_one_letter_code
_entity_poly.pdbx_strand_id
1 'polypeptide(L)' 'MKCHVCGSNMNPLTTDLPFKVSETTIVIVKGMPVLQCSNCSEYLLEDPVLKQVEIILDNVDTAAELEVITYAA' A
#
# COMPACT_ATOMS: atom_id res chain seq x y z
N MET A 1 14.80 -10.11 2.47
CA MET A 1 14.20 -10.20 1.12
C MET A 1 14.92 -9.28 0.16
N LYS A 2 15.04 -9.67 -1.08
CA LYS A 2 15.74 -8.89 -2.09
C LYS A 2 14.77 -8.24 -3.07
N CYS A 3 15.13 -7.04 -3.52
CA CYS A 3 14.35 -6.33 -4.53
C CYS A 3 14.46 -7.05 -5.88
N HIS A 4 13.33 -7.32 -6.51
CA HIS A 4 13.32 -7.99 -7.81
C HIS A 4 13.70 -7.07 -8.97
N VAL A 5 13.84 -5.78 -8.72
CA VAL A 5 14.22 -4.80 -9.73
C VAL A 5 15.73 -4.61 -9.78
N CYS A 6 16.38 -4.38 -8.64
CA CYS A 6 17.81 -4.07 -8.58
C CYS A 6 18.64 -5.07 -7.76
N GLY A 7 18.02 -6.01 -7.06
CA GLY A 7 18.69 -7.02 -6.26
C GLY A 7 19.20 -6.56 -4.91
N SER A 8 18.97 -5.32 -4.53
CA SER A 8 19.35 -4.81 -3.21
C SER A 8 18.42 -5.33 -2.11
N ASN A 9 18.85 -5.22 -0.86
CA ASN A 9 18.02 -5.63 0.26
C ASN A 9 16.82 -4.72 0.42
N MET A 10 15.69 -5.29 0.84
CA MET A 10 14.49 -4.56 1.18
C MET A 10 14.35 -4.46 2.68
N ASN A 11 13.91 -3.31 3.15
CA ASN A 11 13.77 -3.00 4.57
C ASN A 11 12.31 -2.75 4.92
N PRO A 12 11.84 -3.29 6.07
CA PRO A 12 10.48 -3.01 6.51
C PRO A 12 10.35 -1.55 6.96
N LEU A 13 9.23 -0.94 6.55
CA LEU A 13 8.87 0.40 7.04
C LEU A 13 7.35 0.55 7.01
N THR A 14 6.86 1.59 7.68
CA THR A 14 5.45 1.94 7.68
C THR A 14 5.27 3.24 6.91
N THR A 15 4.36 3.25 5.95
CA THR A 15 4.14 4.42 5.11
C THR A 15 2.68 4.56 4.69
N ASP A 16 2.37 5.66 4.05
CA ASP A 16 1.05 5.93 3.51
C ASP A 16 1.10 5.78 1.99
N LEU A 17 0.19 5.00 1.43
CA LEU A 17 0.14 4.77 -0.02
C LEU A 17 -1.23 5.08 -0.58
N PRO A 18 -1.30 5.72 -1.76
CA PRO A 18 -2.55 5.96 -2.44
C PRO A 18 -2.94 4.76 -3.31
N PHE A 19 -4.25 4.50 -3.37
CA PHE A 19 -4.82 3.48 -4.25
C PHE A 19 -5.99 4.09 -5.03
N LYS A 20 -5.98 3.92 -6.33
CA LYS A 20 -7.07 4.39 -7.17
C LYS A 20 -8.09 3.26 -7.31
N VAL A 21 -9.26 3.41 -6.71
CA VAL A 21 -10.31 2.38 -6.72
C VAL A 21 -11.30 2.56 -7.87
N SER A 22 -11.41 3.77 -8.42
CA SER A 22 -12.22 4.06 -9.59
C SER A 22 -11.63 5.27 -10.30
N GLU A 23 -12.23 5.68 -11.43
CA GLU A 23 -11.73 6.84 -12.18
C GLU A 23 -11.77 8.13 -11.36
N THR A 24 -12.67 8.22 -10.39
CA THR A 24 -12.89 9.44 -9.61
C THR A 24 -12.56 9.31 -8.13
N THR A 25 -12.16 8.10 -7.67
CA THR A 25 -11.96 7.86 -6.23
C THR A 25 -10.54 7.38 -5.97
N ILE A 26 -9.84 8.09 -5.09
CA ILE A 26 -8.51 7.72 -4.60
C ILE A 26 -8.61 7.50 -3.09
N VAL A 27 -8.06 6.40 -2.62
CA VAL A 27 -8.01 6.06 -1.19
C VAL A 27 -6.56 6.08 -0.74
N ILE A 28 -6.27 6.83 0.30
CA ILE A 28 -4.95 6.83 0.93
C ILE A 28 -5.03 5.92 2.16
N VAL A 29 -4.24 4.85 2.17
CA VAL A 29 -4.15 3.95 3.32
C VAL A 29 -2.93 4.34 4.14
N LYS A 30 -3.15 4.77 5.37
CA LYS A 30 -2.12 5.28 6.27
C LYS A 30 -1.59 4.18 7.19
N GLY A 31 -0.31 4.29 7.51
CA GLY A 31 0.31 3.37 8.47
C GLY A 31 0.45 1.94 7.96
N MET A 32 0.61 1.78 6.66
CA MET A 32 0.68 0.46 6.04
C MET A 32 2.08 -0.12 6.11
N PRO A 33 2.24 -1.37 6.58
CA PRO A 33 3.55 -2.01 6.58
C PRO A 33 3.95 -2.43 5.17
N VAL A 34 5.15 -2.02 4.76
CA VAL A 34 5.69 -2.34 3.43
C VAL A 34 7.17 -2.70 3.55
N LEU A 35 7.70 -3.27 2.48
CA LEU A 35 9.15 -3.43 2.31
C LEU A 35 9.59 -2.43 1.25
N GLN A 36 10.65 -1.68 1.53
CA GLN A 36 11.20 -0.72 0.59
C GLN A 36 12.64 -1.06 0.25
N CYS A 37 12.97 -1.02 -1.03
CA CYS A 37 14.33 -1.19 -1.49
C CYS A 37 15.18 0.01 -1.07
N SER A 38 16.36 -0.25 -0.51
CA SER A 38 17.27 0.79 -0.06
C SER A 38 17.97 1.51 -1.21
N ASN A 39 17.90 0.98 -2.42
CA ASN A 39 18.58 1.51 -3.60
C ASN A 39 17.65 2.19 -4.59
N CYS A 40 16.63 1.47 -5.08
CA CYS A 40 15.73 2.00 -6.11
C CYS A 40 14.42 2.54 -5.55
N SER A 41 14.20 2.46 -4.24
CA SER A 41 13.00 2.95 -3.55
C SER A 41 11.69 2.24 -3.94
N GLU A 42 11.78 1.08 -4.58
CA GLU A 42 10.60 0.27 -4.89
C GLU A 42 9.93 -0.24 -3.62
N TYR A 43 8.61 -0.28 -3.62
CA TYR A 43 7.83 -0.87 -2.53
C TYR A 43 7.39 -2.28 -2.89
N LEU A 44 7.34 -3.14 -1.88
CA LEU A 44 6.78 -4.47 -1.99
C LEU A 44 5.77 -4.67 -0.87
N LEU A 45 4.58 -5.14 -1.22
CA LEU A 45 3.54 -5.54 -0.26
C LEU A 45 3.54 -7.06 -0.15
N GLU A 46 3.70 -7.56 1.07
CA GLU A 46 3.60 -9.00 1.31
C GLU A 46 2.15 -9.46 1.16
N ASP A 47 1.93 -10.74 0.86
CA ASP A 47 0.60 -11.28 0.58
C ASP A 47 -0.43 -11.01 1.70
N PRO A 48 -0.11 -11.20 2.99
CA PRO A 48 -1.09 -10.89 4.03
C PRO A 48 -1.49 -9.42 4.09
N VAL A 49 -0.54 -8.52 3.82
CA VAL A 49 -0.79 -7.09 3.78
C VAL A 49 -1.66 -6.74 2.57
N LEU A 50 -1.35 -7.32 1.43
CA LEU A 50 -2.11 -7.09 0.20
C LEU A 50 -3.56 -7.54 0.35
N LYS A 51 -3.79 -8.71 0.97
CA LYS A 51 -5.14 -9.19 1.25
C LYS A 51 -5.92 -8.24 2.15
N GLN A 52 -5.27 -7.71 3.18
CA GLN A 52 -5.92 -6.77 4.09
C GLN A 52 -6.25 -5.45 3.38
N VAL A 53 -5.37 -4.98 2.51
CA VAL A 53 -5.62 -3.79 1.69
C VAL A 53 -6.82 -4.02 0.78
N GLU A 54 -6.94 -5.18 0.15
CA GLU A 54 -8.08 -5.51 -0.69
C GLU A 54 -9.40 -5.45 0.10
N ILE A 55 -9.41 -5.98 1.32
CA ILE A 55 -10.59 -5.91 2.21
C ILE A 55 -10.93 -4.46 2.54
N ILE A 56 -9.93 -3.65 2.86
CA ILE A 56 -10.12 -2.23 3.17
C ILE A 56 -10.72 -1.51 1.96
N LEU A 57 -10.18 -1.73 0.78
CA LEU A 57 -10.64 -1.06 -0.45
C LEU A 57 -12.04 -1.50 -0.86
N ASP A 58 -12.43 -2.74 -0.57
CA ASP A 58 -13.78 -3.24 -0.86
C ASP A 58 -14.86 -2.56 -0.02
N ASN A 59 -14.47 -1.98 1.12
CA ASN A 59 -15.40 -1.35 2.06
C ASN A 59 -15.40 0.18 1.99
N VAL A 60 -14.70 0.77 1.02
CA VAL A 60 -14.67 2.24 0.90
C VAL A 60 -15.91 2.77 0.21
N ASP A 61 -16.25 4.03 0.53
CA ASP A 61 -17.34 4.74 -0.13
C ASP A 61 -16.86 5.28 -1.48
N THR A 62 -17.32 4.66 -2.56
CA THR A 62 -16.94 5.05 -3.91
C THR A 62 -17.58 6.36 -4.37
N ALA A 63 -18.49 6.93 -3.59
CA ALA A 63 -19.05 8.25 -3.87
C ALA A 63 -18.11 9.38 -3.47
N ALA A 64 -17.13 9.10 -2.58
CA ALA A 64 -16.12 10.07 -2.19
C ALA A 64 -15.03 10.17 -3.26
N GLU A 65 -14.52 11.37 -3.53
CA GLU A 65 -13.40 11.55 -4.46
C GLU A 65 -12.07 11.18 -3.81
N LEU A 66 -11.94 11.46 -2.52
CA LEU A 66 -10.74 11.15 -1.75
C LEU A 66 -11.14 10.62 -0.37
N GLU A 67 -10.56 9.52 0.02
CA GLU A 67 -10.77 8.95 1.34
C GLU A 67 -9.42 8.60 1.97
N VAL A 68 -9.30 8.83 3.27
CA VAL A 68 -8.10 8.51 4.03
C VAL A 68 -8.48 7.49 5.09
N ILE A 69 -7.85 6.32 5.05
CA ILE A 69 -8.16 5.20 5.95
C ILE A 69 -6.87 4.74 6.60
N THR A 70 -6.90 4.49 7.90
CA THR A 70 -5.76 3.92 8.62
C THR A 70 -5.76 2.40 8.43
N TYR A 71 -4.61 1.84 8.07
CA TYR A 71 -4.45 0.40 7.95
C TYR A 71 -4.75 -0.28 9.29
N ALA A 72 -5.58 -1.31 9.25
CA ALA A 72 -5.91 -2.13 10.41
C ALA A 72 -5.70 -3.60 10.04
N ALA A 73 -4.84 -4.26 10.77
CA ALA A 73 -4.55 -5.68 10.54
C ALA A 73 -5.65 -6.58 11.10
#